data_a37c0dcb60c1daec782682e1323f50e2
#
_entry.id   a37c0dcb60c1daec782682e1323f50e2
#
_cell.length_a   1.000
_cell.length_b   1.000
_cell.length_c   1.000
_cell.angle_alpha   90.00
_cell.angle_beta   90.00
_cell.angle_gamma   90.00
#
_symmetry.space_group_name_H-M   'P 1'
#
loop_
_entity.id
_entity.type
_entity.pdbx_description
1 polymer ?
#
loop_
_entity_poly.entity_id
_entity_poly.type
_entity_poly.pdbx_seq_one_letter_code
_entity_poly.pdbx_strand_id
1 'polypeptide(L)'
;MVSALKNSRQTTNLPAAPNHQALKRPTTSPRGVLLFDIDGVIRDVAGSYRRALQSTVEHYSGWRPDPGCIDALKGEGCWNNDWDASLELLRRHQTHQTAGDELPARDDLVAVFSRFYFGSDPEGDPSLWDGFICDEPLLVNQAFFHDLSRLGVGWGFVSGAEPPSAQFLLSTRLGLGDAPLIAMGDAPDKPDPTGFLRMAADLLAQPFSADAPVVAYLGDTVADVQTVMHARALWPQQHFVSLAVVPPHLQAPDQQQARARYEEGLRQAGADRILQNTREALEWGANLA
;
A
#
# COMPACT_ATOMS: atom_id res chain seq x y z
N MET A 1 -61.94 13.24 -12.33
CA MET A 1 -60.94 12.76 -13.30
C MET A 1 -59.58 12.96 -12.66
N VAL A 2 -59.01 11.89 -12.14
CA VAL A 2 -57.70 11.90 -11.43
C VAL A 2 -56.65 11.32 -12.40
N SER A 3 -55.71 12.19 -12.82
CA SER A 3 -54.60 11.76 -13.72
C SER A 3 -53.44 11.23 -12.90
N ALA A 4 -53.09 9.94 -13.17
CA ALA A 4 -52.00 9.24 -12.53
C ALA A 4 -50.65 9.63 -13.16
N LEU A 5 -49.76 10.22 -12.37
CA LEU A 5 -48.35 10.45 -12.72
C LEU A 5 -47.56 9.12 -12.59
N LYS A 6 -47.11 8.62 -13.73
CA LYS A 6 -46.19 7.50 -13.80
C LYS A 6 -44.78 7.96 -13.44
N ASN A 7 -44.26 7.49 -12.32
CA ASN A 7 -42.83 7.59 -11.94
C ASN A 7 -42.02 6.59 -12.76
N SER A 8 -41.26 7.06 -13.74
CA SER A 8 -40.23 6.27 -14.43
C SER A 8 -38.95 6.31 -13.61
N ARG A 9 -38.63 5.21 -12.95
CA ARG A 9 -37.29 4.97 -12.36
C ARG A 9 -36.30 4.77 -13.49
N GLN A 10 -35.43 5.73 -13.70
CA GLN A 10 -34.22 5.54 -14.51
C GLN A 10 -33.22 4.68 -13.67
N THR A 11 -33.03 3.45 -14.12
CA THR A 11 -31.91 2.58 -13.67
C THR A 11 -30.65 3.11 -14.34
N THR A 12 -29.79 3.80 -13.58
CA THR A 12 -28.44 4.13 -14.01
C THR A 12 -27.63 2.85 -14.03
N ASN A 13 -27.30 2.36 -15.24
CA ASN A 13 -26.33 1.29 -15.46
C ASN A 13 -24.94 1.85 -15.08
N LEU A 14 -24.38 1.34 -13.98
CA LEU A 14 -22.97 1.47 -13.66
C LEU A 14 -22.16 0.71 -14.73
N PRO A 15 -21.03 1.27 -15.21
CA PRO A 15 -20.14 0.54 -16.12
C PRO A 15 -19.63 -0.74 -15.45
N ALA A 16 -19.63 -1.84 -16.21
CA ALA A 16 -19.10 -3.12 -15.75
C ALA A 16 -17.60 -2.95 -15.40
N ALA A 17 -17.24 -3.41 -14.21
CA ALA A 17 -15.85 -3.46 -13.78
C ALA A 17 -14.99 -4.27 -14.77
N PRO A 18 -13.70 -3.90 -14.96
CA PRO A 18 -12.81 -4.65 -15.84
C PRO A 18 -12.71 -6.11 -15.40
N ASN A 19 -12.61 -6.98 -16.38
CA ASN A 19 -12.64 -8.43 -16.28
C ASN A 19 -11.51 -8.96 -15.40
N HIS A 20 -11.73 -9.06 -14.08
CA HIS A 20 -10.81 -9.74 -13.18
C HIS A 20 -10.91 -11.24 -13.46
N GLN A 21 -9.82 -11.84 -13.93
CA GLN A 21 -9.69 -13.29 -14.02
C GLN A 21 -10.01 -13.87 -12.65
N ALA A 22 -11.02 -14.74 -12.60
CA ALA A 22 -11.43 -15.39 -11.36
C ALA A 22 -10.24 -16.15 -10.76
N LEU A 23 -9.78 -15.72 -9.60
CA LEU A 23 -8.75 -16.39 -8.81
C LEU A 23 -9.12 -17.88 -8.69
N LYS A 24 -8.18 -18.77 -8.94
CA LYS A 24 -8.38 -20.22 -8.68
C LYS A 24 -8.64 -20.36 -7.19
N ARG A 25 -9.89 -20.65 -6.82
CA ARG A 25 -10.28 -20.87 -5.43
C ARG A 25 -9.44 -22.01 -4.84
N PRO A 26 -8.88 -21.85 -3.65
CA PRO A 26 -8.22 -22.95 -2.96
C PRO A 26 -9.23 -24.10 -2.81
N THR A 27 -8.79 -25.33 -3.05
CA THR A 27 -9.62 -26.56 -2.96
C THR A 27 -9.95 -26.94 -1.52
N THR A 28 -9.31 -26.31 -0.54
CA THR A 28 -9.53 -26.49 0.90
C THR A 28 -9.55 -25.12 1.58
N SER A 29 -10.41 -24.95 2.60
CA SER A 29 -10.42 -23.74 3.41
C SER A 29 -9.03 -23.53 4.06
N PRO A 30 -8.47 -22.32 4.01
CA PRO A 30 -7.20 -22.05 4.66
C PRO A 30 -7.34 -22.12 6.18
N ARG A 31 -6.24 -22.39 6.90
CA ARG A 31 -6.18 -22.35 8.36
C ARG A 31 -6.31 -20.91 8.90
N GLY A 32 -5.94 -19.93 8.11
CA GLY A 32 -6.03 -18.52 8.32
C GLY A 32 -5.68 -17.77 7.06
N VAL A 33 -5.92 -16.47 7.04
CA VAL A 33 -5.58 -15.57 5.94
C VAL A 33 -4.63 -14.50 6.45
N LEU A 34 -3.56 -14.23 5.71
CA LEU A 34 -2.63 -13.15 5.97
C LEU A 34 -2.55 -12.23 4.75
N LEU A 35 -3.04 -11.03 4.90
CA LEU A 35 -2.98 -9.98 3.89
C LEU A 35 -1.80 -9.05 4.18
N PHE A 36 -1.22 -8.50 3.14
CA PHE A 36 -0.05 -7.64 3.24
C PHE A 36 -0.30 -6.30 2.55
N ASP A 37 0.20 -5.22 3.13
CA ASP A 37 0.60 -4.05 2.35
C ASP A 37 1.88 -4.38 1.56
N ILE A 38 2.25 -3.51 0.64
CA ILE A 38 3.44 -3.70 -0.22
C ILE A 38 4.60 -2.83 0.27
N ASP A 39 4.40 -1.52 0.28
CA ASP A 39 5.45 -0.54 0.55
C ASP A 39 5.80 -0.55 2.05
N GLY A 40 7.09 -0.62 2.37
CA GLY A 40 7.55 -0.77 3.77
C GLY A 40 7.38 -2.18 4.35
N VAL A 41 6.63 -3.07 3.70
CA VAL A 41 6.31 -4.43 4.16
C VAL A 41 6.97 -5.50 3.29
N ILE A 42 6.82 -5.41 1.98
CA ILE A 42 7.36 -6.39 1.01
C ILE A 42 8.63 -5.86 0.34
N ARG A 43 8.67 -4.54 0.11
CA ARG A 43 9.84 -3.83 -0.42
C ARG A 43 10.13 -2.57 0.38
N ASP A 44 11.38 -2.14 0.36
CA ASP A 44 11.80 -0.87 0.95
C ASP A 44 11.77 0.22 -0.11
N VAL A 45 10.83 1.15 0.03
CA VAL A 45 10.64 2.28 -0.88
C VAL A 45 11.29 3.58 -0.42
N ALA A 46 11.96 3.57 0.74
CA ALA A 46 12.57 4.79 1.29
C ALA A 46 13.64 5.37 0.35
N GLY A 47 14.35 4.51 -0.38
CA GLY A 47 15.38 4.91 -1.32
C GLY A 47 14.88 5.25 -2.74
N SER A 48 13.66 4.93 -3.11
CA SER A 48 13.12 5.13 -4.47
C SER A 48 12.19 6.33 -4.55
N TYR A 49 11.09 6.34 -3.82
CA TYR A 49 10.16 7.49 -3.82
C TYR A 49 10.81 8.78 -3.35
N ARG A 50 11.63 8.73 -2.29
CA ARG A 50 12.36 9.92 -1.83
C ARG A 50 13.37 10.43 -2.87
N ARG A 51 14.06 9.53 -3.57
CA ARG A 51 14.97 9.91 -4.67
C ARG A 51 14.20 10.51 -5.84
N ALA A 52 13.05 9.95 -6.20
CA ALA A 52 12.19 10.48 -7.26
C ALA A 52 11.69 11.88 -6.89
N LEU A 53 11.21 12.08 -5.65
CA LEU A 53 10.82 13.39 -5.15
C LEU A 53 11.97 14.40 -5.23
N GLN A 54 13.16 14.05 -4.70
CA GLN A 54 14.35 14.90 -4.76
C GLN A 54 14.72 15.28 -6.20
N SER A 55 14.74 14.29 -7.10
CA SER A 55 15.11 14.49 -8.50
C SER A 55 14.06 15.30 -9.26
N THR A 56 12.79 15.17 -8.90
CA THR A 56 11.70 15.96 -9.48
C THR A 56 11.79 17.43 -9.05
N VAL A 57 12.00 17.69 -7.76
CA VAL A 57 12.19 19.05 -7.26
C VAL A 57 13.42 19.70 -7.89
N GLU A 58 14.54 18.96 -7.94
CA GLU A 58 15.79 19.43 -8.56
C GLU A 58 15.61 19.72 -10.08
N HIS A 59 14.84 18.90 -10.78
CA HIS A 59 14.53 19.10 -12.21
C HIS A 59 13.89 20.47 -12.49
N TYR A 60 12.93 20.88 -11.64
CA TYR A 60 12.21 22.14 -11.85
C TYR A 60 12.85 23.36 -11.23
N SER A 61 13.67 23.20 -10.19
CA SER A 61 14.20 24.35 -9.42
C SER A 61 15.72 24.44 -9.38
N GLY A 62 16.44 23.41 -9.85
CA GLY A 62 17.87 23.31 -9.65
C GLY A 62 18.29 23.06 -8.19
N TRP A 63 17.34 23.03 -7.26
CA TRP A 63 17.59 22.75 -5.84
C TRP A 63 17.19 21.32 -5.50
N ARG A 64 18.13 20.57 -4.90
CA ARG A 64 17.87 19.23 -4.40
C ARG A 64 17.57 19.28 -2.92
N PRO A 65 16.33 19.03 -2.46
CA PRO A 65 16.01 19.01 -1.03
C PRO A 65 16.79 17.91 -0.32
N ASP A 66 17.33 18.23 0.86
CA ASP A 66 17.93 17.20 1.70
C ASP A 66 16.85 16.33 2.39
N PRO A 67 17.24 15.14 2.90
CA PRO A 67 16.26 14.24 3.56
C PRO A 67 15.53 14.89 4.73
N GLY A 68 16.18 15.78 5.49
CA GLY A 68 15.58 16.47 6.63
C GLY A 68 14.45 17.43 6.21
N CYS A 69 14.58 18.10 5.05
CA CYS A 69 13.51 18.92 4.48
C CYS A 69 12.28 18.08 4.15
N ILE A 70 12.49 16.88 3.59
CA ILE A 70 11.39 15.95 3.25
C ILE A 70 10.73 15.43 4.52
N ASP A 71 11.52 15.03 5.53
CA ASP A 71 11.02 14.53 6.81
C ASP A 71 10.21 15.60 7.55
N ALA A 72 10.70 16.85 7.55
CA ALA A 72 9.97 17.96 8.15
C ALA A 72 8.61 18.20 7.47
N LEU A 73 8.60 18.19 6.12
CA LEU A 73 7.36 18.34 5.36
C LEU A 73 6.36 17.19 5.64
N LYS A 74 6.82 15.94 5.55
CA LYS A 74 5.96 14.77 5.81
C LYS A 74 5.50 14.69 7.27
N GLY A 75 6.31 15.22 8.20
CA GLY A 75 5.96 15.34 9.62
C GLY A 75 4.78 16.27 9.91
N GLU A 76 4.37 17.12 8.96
CA GLU A 76 3.14 17.94 9.06
C GLU A 76 1.84 17.09 8.92
N GLY A 77 1.96 15.83 8.44
CA GLY A 77 0.86 14.86 8.40
C GLY A 77 -0.13 15.03 7.25
N CYS A 78 0.02 16.04 6.40
CA CYS A 78 -0.86 16.31 5.25
C CYS A 78 -0.19 16.09 3.88
N TRP A 79 1.10 15.74 3.85
CA TRP A 79 1.90 15.58 2.62
C TRP A 79 2.30 14.12 2.39
N ASN A 80 1.36 13.18 2.52
CA ASN A 80 1.64 11.76 2.31
C ASN A 80 1.85 11.40 0.84
N ASN A 81 1.15 12.08 -0.07
CA ASN A 81 1.34 11.91 -1.51
C ASN A 81 2.64 12.58 -1.95
N ASP A 82 3.55 11.84 -2.59
CA ASP A 82 4.87 12.34 -2.98
C ASP A 82 4.84 13.37 -4.11
N TRP A 83 3.83 13.34 -4.97
CA TRP A 83 3.63 14.35 -6.01
C TRP A 83 3.24 15.69 -5.41
N ASP A 84 2.28 15.67 -4.48
CA ASP A 84 1.82 16.87 -3.77
C ASP A 84 2.92 17.41 -2.85
N ALA A 85 3.69 16.54 -2.22
CA ALA A 85 4.88 16.90 -1.44
C ALA A 85 5.95 17.57 -2.32
N SER A 86 6.17 17.08 -3.56
CA SER A 86 7.10 17.68 -4.51
C SER A 86 6.66 19.09 -4.92
N LEU A 87 5.37 19.28 -5.22
CA LEU A 87 4.81 20.61 -5.53
C LEU A 87 4.97 21.58 -4.35
N GLU A 88 4.70 21.12 -3.14
CA GLU A 88 4.82 21.96 -1.94
C GLU A 88 6.27 22.36 -1.65
N LEU A 89 7.23 21.46 -1.86
CA LEU A 89 8.64 21.79 -1.74
C LEU A 89 9.07 22.83 -2.76
N LEU A 90 8.62 22.72 -4.02
CA LEU A 90 8.85 23.73 -5.05
C LEU A 90 8.27 25.07 -4.65
N ARG A 91 7.01 25.10 -4.19
CA ARG A 91 6.33 26.32 -3.73
C ARG A 91 7.09 26.99 -2.57
N ARG A 92 7.55 26.23 -1.57
CA ARG A 92 8.32 26.76 -0.44
C ARG A 92 9.67 27.28 -0.89
N HIS A 93 10.34 26.57 -1.80
CA HIS A 93 11.63 27.00 -2.33
C HIS A 93 11.50 28.34 -3.07
N GLN A 94 10.47 28.50 -3.92
CA GLN A 94 10.23 29.74 -4.66
C GLN A 94 9.91 30.94 -3.76
N THR A 95 9.21 30.75 -2.63
CA THR A 95 8.93 31.84 -1.69
C THR A 95 10.17 32.42 -1.06
N HIS A 96 11.30 31.70 -1.12
CA HIS A 96 12.61 32.18 -0.64
C HIS A 96 13.48 32.77 -1.76
N GLN A 97 13.01 32.75 -3.03
CA GLN A 97 13.73 33.33 -4.18
C GLN A 97 12.95 34.54 -4.73
N THR A 98 13.69 35.55 -5.20
CA THR A 98 13.11 36.80 -5.73
C THR A 98 12.58 36.72 -7.17
N ALA A 99 12.75 35.59 -7.86
CA ALA A 99 12.23 35.33 -9.21
C ALA A 99 11.19 34.21 -9.13
N GLY A 100 9.91 34.54 -9.34
CA GLY A 100 8.83 33.58 -9.35
C GLY A 100 8.74 32.89 -10.71
N ASP A 101 9.37 31.76 -10.89
CA ASP A 101 9.00 30.83 -11.96
C ASP A 101 7.64 30.21 -11.61
N GLU A 102 6.78 30.02 -12.62
CA GLU A 102 5.47 29.39 -12.44
C GLU A 102 5.66 27.92 -12.00
N LEU A 103 4.87 27.48 -11.00
CA LEU A 103 4.90 26.08 -10.59
C LEU A 103 4.44 25.20 -11.76
N PRO A 104 5.04 24.01 -11.94
CA PRO A 104 4.59 23.07 -12.97
C PRO A 104 3.12 22.66 -12.71
N ALA A 105 2.40 22.38 -13.79
CA ALA A 105 1.12 21.70 -13.66
C ALA A 105 1.33 20.32 -13.00
N ARG A 106 0.34 19.89 -12.20
CA ARG A 106 0.44 18.62 -11.45
C ARG A 106 0.75 17.43 -12.36
N ASP A 107 0.09 17.36 -13.52
CA ASP A 107 0.27 16.24 -14.46
C ASP A 107 1.68 16.23 -15.07
N ASP A 108 2.26 17.40 -15.35
CA ASP A 108 3.64 17.51 -15.82
C ASP A 108 4.64 17.07 -14.74
N LEU A 109 4.38 17.44 -13.49
CA LEU A 109 5.20 17.00 -12.37
C LEU A 109 5.12 15.48 -12.17
N VAL A 110 3.91 14.91 -12.24
CA VAL A 110 3.70 13.45 -12.16
C VAL A 110 4.46 12.74 -13.28
N ALA A 111 4.43 13.25 -14.50
CA ALA A 111 5.16 12.68 -15.63
C ALA A 111 6.69 12.69 -15.41
N VAL A 112 7.24 13.77 -14.85
CA VAL A 112 8.66 13.85 -14.51
C VAL A 112 9.01 12.92 -13.35
N PHE A 113 8.19 12.87 -12.29
CA PHE A 113 8.38 11.96 -11.18
C PHE A 113 8.36 10.50 -11.64
N SER A 114 7.37 10.12 -12.43
CA SER A 114 7.24 8.77 -12.99
C SER A 114 8.44 8.37 -13.84
N ARG A 115 9.02 9.31 -14.61
CA ARG A 115 10.25 9.06 -15.38
C ARG A 115 11.43 8.74 -14.46
N PHE A 116 11.59 9.42 -13.33
CA PHE A 116 12.64 9.08 -12.36
C PHE A 116 12.35 7.77 -11.64
N TYR A 117 11.10 7.53 -11.32
CA TYR A 117 10.70 6.36 -10.54
C TYR A 117 10.72 5.08 -11.39
N PHE A 118 10.07 5.08 -12.56
CA PHE A 118 10.00 3.92 -13.47
C PHE A 118 11.17 3.88 -14.47
N GLY A 119 11.73 5.03 -14.86
CA GLY A 119 12.74 5.16 -15.91
C GLY A 119 12.17 5.18 -17.33
N SER A 120 10.97 4.67 -17.52
CA SER A 120 10.25 4.59 -18.79
C SER A 120 8.74 4.79 -18.56
N ASP A 121 7.92 4.54 -19.58
CA ASP A 121 6.46 4.60 -19.51
C ASP A 121 5.92 3.60 -18.47
N PRO A 122 5.18 4.06 -17.45
CA PRO A 122 4.58 3.17 -16.44
C PRO A 122 3.60 2.15 -17.01
N GLU A 123 2.93 2.49 -18.12
CA GLU A 123 1.98 1.62 -18.82
C GLU A 123 2.65 0.76 -19.91
N GLY A 124 3.96 0.94 -20.09
CA GLY A 124 4.77 0.23 -21.08
C GLY A 124 5.25 -1.14 -20.60
N ASP A 125 6.25 -1.69 -21.32
CA ASP A 125 6.87 -2.96 -20.94
C ASP A 125 7.78 -2.79 -19.71
N PRO A 126 7.47 -3.43 -18.57
CA PRO A 126 8.29 -3.32 -17.35
C PRO A 126 9.74 -3.83 -17.52
N SER A 127 10.02 -4.64 -18.55
CA SER A 127 11.39 -5.09 -18.83
C SER A 127 12.31 -3.97 -19.34
N LEU A 128 11.71 -2.84 -19.74
CA LEU A 128 12.42 -1.63 -20.18
C LEU A 128 12.60 -0.60 -19.06
N TRP A 129 12.11 -0.89 -17.86
CA TRP A 129 12.25 0.02 -16.75
C TRP A 129 13.67 -0.02 -16.17
N ASP A 130 14.25 1.17 -16.00
CA ASP A 130 15.58 1.38 -15.43
C ASP A 130 15.60 2.48 -14.34
N GLY A 131 14.42 2.89 -13.88
CA GLY A 131 14.24 3.87 -12.83
C GLY A 131 14.49 3.34 -11.42
N PHE A 132 14.28 4.18 -10.44
CA PHE A 132 14.60 3.89 -9.02
C PHE A 132 13.82 2.70 -8.45
N ILE A 133 12.66 2.36 -9.00
CA ILE A 133 11.88 1.16 -8.63
C ILE A 133 12.69 -0.13 -8.79
N CYS A 134 13.64 -0.19 -9.72
CA CYS A 134 14.46 -1.36 -9.98
C CYS A 134 15.47 -1.63 -8.85
N ASP A 135 15.85 -0.58 -8.11
CA ASP A 135 16.82 -0.65 -7.02
C ASP A 135 16.19 -0.97 -5.65
N GLU A 136 14.86 -1.05 -5.55
CA GLU A 136 14.16 -1.25 -4.27
C GLU A 136 14.53 -2.59 -3.62
N PRO A 137 15.05 -2.60 -2.38
CA PRO A 137 15.36 -3.84 -1.68
C PRO A 137 14.08 -4.64 -1.39
N LEU A 138 14.11 -5.96 -1.62
CA LEU A 138 13.07 -6.87 -1.21
C LEU A 138 13.25 -7.26 0.27
N LEU A 139 12.20 -7.14 1.08
CA LEU A 139 12.19 -7.50 2.50
C LEU A 139 11.89 -8.99 2.70
N VAL A 140 11.21 -9.58 1.74
CA VAL A 140 10.93 -11.02 1.63
C VAL A 140 11.19 -11.49 0.20
N ASN A 141 11.21 -12.80 0.00
CA ASN A 141 11.40 -13.43 -1.31
C ASN A 141 10.22 -14.37 -1.63
N GLN A 142 10.21 -14.95 -2.81
CA GLN A 142 9.18 -15.89 -3.25
C GLN A 142 9.00 -17.08 -2.29
N ALA A 143 10.10 -17.60 -1.71
CA ALA A 143 10.05 -18.73 -0.81
C ALA A 143 9.20 -18.45 0.45
N PHE A 144 9.18 -17.21 0.94
CA PHE A 144 8.34 -16.79 2.06
C PHE A 144 6.84 -17.08 1.80
N PHE A 145 6.36 -16.79 0.60
CA PHE A 145 4.95 -17.02 0.24
C PHE A 145 4.66 -18.51 0.01
N HIS A 146 5.63 -19.26 -0.51
CA HIS A 146 5.51 -20.71 -0.60
C HIS A 146 5.46 -21.37 0.79
N ASP A 147 6.20 -20.83 1.75
CA ASP A 147 6.17 -21.30 3.13
C ASP A 147 4.82 -21.04 3.79
N LEU A 148 4.23 -19.84 3.61
CA LEU A 148 2.85 -19.55 4.05
C LEU A 148 1.85 -20.54 3.45
N SER A 149 1.95 -20.81 2.15
CA SER A 149 1.08 -21.79 1.47
C SER A 149 1.24 -23.19 2.04
N ARG A 150 2.48 -23.62 2.37
CA ARG A 150 2.74 -24.93 3.01
C ARG A 150 2.17 -25.02 4.42
N LEU A 151 2.09 -23.91 5.13
CA LEU A 151 1.42 -23.84 6.44
C LEU A 151 -0.10 -23.84 6.33
N GLY A 152 -0.65 -23.83 5.12
CA GLY A 152 -2.10 -23.75 4.88
C GLY A 152 -2.67 -22.34 5.09
N VAL A 153 -1.83 -21.31 5.05
CA VAL A 153 -2.24 -19.91 5.16
C VAL A 153 -2.55 -19.36 3.77
N GLY A 154 -3.77 -18.83 3.58
CA GLY A 154 -4.12 -18.03 2.42
C GLY A 154 -3.45 -16.66 2.51
N TRP A 155 -2.96 -16.11 1.39
CA TRP A 155 -2.31 -14.81 1.40
C TRP A 155 -2.65 -13.99 0.15
N GLY A 156 -2.54 -12.67 0.27
CA GLY A 156 -2.78 -11.71 -0.80
C GLY A 156 -2.34 -10.31 -0.39
N PHE A 157 -2.52 -9.35 -1.30
CA PHE A 157 -2.04 -7.99 -1.14
C PHE A 157 -3.19 -6.98 -1.21
N VAL A 158 -3.16 -5.99 -0.30
CA VAL A 158 -4.06 -4.83 -0.30
C VAL A 158 -3.18 -3.61 -0.09
N SER A 159 -2.91 -2.87 -1.13
CA SER A 159 -1.89 -1.81 -1.11
C SER A 159 -2.38 -0.52 -1.76
N GLY A 160 -1.84 0.59 -1.29
CA GLY A 160 -1.96 1.88 -1.94
C GLY A 160 -0.95 2.10 -3.09
N ALA A 161 -0.14 1.09 -3.42
CA ALA A 161 0.78 1.17 -4.55
C ALA A 161 0.03 1.24 -5.89
N GLU A 162 0.57 2.02 -6.84
CA GLU A 162 0.03 2.09 -8.21
C GLU A 162 0.06 0.71 -8.87
N PRO A 163 -0.99 0.35 -9.65
CA PRO A 163 -1.09 -0.96 -10.28
C PRO A 163 0.18 -1.39 -11.06
N PRO A 164 0.80 -0.56 -11.92
CA PRO A 164 2.01 -0.95 -12.64
C PRO A 164 3.17 -1.28 -11.67
N SER A 165 3.36 -0.47 -10.63
CA SER A 165 4.41 -0.65 -9.62
C SER A 165 4.22 -1.92 -8.81
N ALA A 166 2.99 -2.19 -8.33
CA ALA A 166 2.66 -3.40 -7.60
C ALA A 166 2.82 -4.66 -8.48
N GLN A 167 2.36 -4.60 -9.72
CA GLN A 167 2.46 -5.70 -10.67
C GLN A 167 3.91 -6.03 -11.02
N PHE A 168 4.76 -5.01 -11.23
CA PHE A 168 6.19 -5.19 -11.45
C PHE A 168 6.87 -5.91 -10.27
N LEU A 169 6.58 -5.46 -9.05
CA LEU A 169 7.09 -6.13 -7.85
C LEU A 169 6.69 -7.59 -7.80
N LEU A 170 5.39 -7.86 -7.93
CA LEU A 170 4.86 -9.21 -7.74
C LEU A 170 5.27 -10.15 -8.85
N SER A 171 5.11 -9.75 -10.12
CA SER A 171 5.41 -10.64 -11.25
C SER A 171 6.90 -10.70 -11.58
N THR A 172 7.57 -9.56 -11.68
CA THR A 172 8.95 -9.50 -12.20
C THR A 172 9.98 -9.75 -11.09
N ARG A 173 9.80 -9.08 -9.92
CA ARG A 173 10.79 -9.16 -8.85
C ARG A 173 10.61 -10.38 -7.94
N LEU A 174 9.37 -10.79 -7.68
CA LEU A 174 9.04 -11.91 -6.79
C LEU A 174 8.63 -13.19 -7.50
N GLY A 175 8.30 -13.13 -8.81
CA GLY A 175 7.81 -14.29 -9.55
C GLY A 175 6.42 -14.77 -9.09
N LEU A 176 5.58 -13.85 -8.61
CA LEU A 176 4.24 -14.08 -8.07
C LEU A 176 3.16 -13.47 -8.99
N GLY A 177 3.26 -13.66 -10.31
CA GLY A 177 2.40 -12.99 -11.30
C GLY A 177 0.89 -13.21 -11.14
N ASP A 178 0.48 -14.34 -10.54
CA ASP A 178 -0.92 -14.67 -10.28
C ASP A 178 -1.36 -14.35 -8.83
N ALA A 179 -0.56 -13.58 -8.07
CA ALA A 179 -0.87 -13.24 -6.68
C ALA A 179 -2.14 -12.39 -6.58
N PRO A 180 -3.03 -12.70 -5.60
CA PRO A 180 -4.19 -11.85 -5.33
C PRO A 180 -3.77 -10.45 -4.92
N LEU A 181 -4.25 -9.43 -5.65
CA LEU A 181 -3.88 -8.03 -5.44
C LEU A 181 -5.12 -7.13 -5.51
N ILE A 182 -5.21 -6.21 -4.56
CA ILE A 182 -6.00 -4.99 -4.61
C ILE A 182 -5.00 -3.85 -4.54
N ALA A 183 -4.86 -3.10 -5.64
CA ALA A 183 -3.96 -1.97 -5.77
C ALA A 183 -4.71 -0.64 -5.65
N MET A 184 -3.99 0.49 -5.77
CA MET A 184 -4.58 1.83 -5.83
C MET A 184 -5.67 1.89 -6.89
N GLY A 185 -6.83 2.44 -6.52
CA GLY A 185 -7.98 2.60 -7.42
C GLY A 185 -8.92 1.39 -7.53
N ASP A 186 -8.53 0.19 -7.07
CA ASP A 186 -9.39 -1.00 -7.07
C ASP A 186 -10.43 -0.99 -5.95
N ALA A 187 -10.18 -0.23 -4.89
CA ALA A 187 -11.05 -0.01 -3.73
C ALA A 187 -10.81 1.39 -3.17
N PRO A 188 -11.68 1.89 -2.27
CA PRO A 188 -11.39 3.11 -1.52
C PRO A 188 -10.07 3.00 -0.75
N ASP A 189 -9.37 4.15 -0.62
CA ASP A 189 -8.08 4.21 0.05
C ASP A 189 -8.18 3.84 1.55
N LYS A 190 -7.12 3.23 2.07
CA LYS A 190 -6.96 2.99 3.51
C LYS A 190 -7.04 4.33 4.28
N PRO A 191 -7.75 4.38 5.41
CA PRO A 191 -8.20 3.28 6.27
C PRO A 191 -9.61 2.71 5.96
N ASP A 192 -10.18 2.93 4.78
CA ASP A 192 -11.43 2.26 4.40
C ASP A 192 -11.21 0.74 4.32
N PRO A 193 -12.03 -0.10 4.99
CA PRO A 193 -11.79 -1.53 5.07
C PRO A 193 -12.28 -2.33 3.87
N THR A 194 -12.89 -1.69 2.86
CA THR A 194 -13.55 -2.37 1.73
C THR A 194 -12.58 -3.28 0.97
N GLY A 195 -11.39 -2.81 0.63
CA GLY A 195 -10.38 -3.60 -0.07
C GLY A 195 -9.93 -4.80 0.77
N PHE A 196 -9.63 -4.58 2.05
CA PHE A 196 -9.25 -5.63 2.98
C PHE A 196 -10.33 -6.70 3.14
N LEU A 197 -11.59 -6.30 3.37
CA LEU A 197 -12.71 -7.22 3.54
C LEU A 197 -13.00 -8.02 2.26
N ARG A 198 -12.92 -7.38 1.09
CA ARG A 198 -13.10 -8.05 -0.20
C ARG A 198 -12.06 -9.15 -0.41
N MET A 199 -10.77 -8.83 -0.24
CA MET A 199 -9.69 -9.79 -0.38
C MET A 199 -9.79 -10.93 0.65
N ALA A 200 -10.11 -10.59 1.90
CA ALA A 200 -10.30 -11.58 2.96
C ALA A 200 -11.44 -12.56 2.63
N ALA A 201 -12.59 -12.06 2.16
CA ALA A 201 -13.74 -12.90 1.79
C ALA A 201 -13.41 -13.83 0.62
N ASP A 202 -12.68 -13.33 -0.39
CA ASP A 202 -12.27 -14.12 -1.55
C ASP A 202 -11.34 -15.27 -1.16
N LEU A 203 -10.39 -15.03 -0.26
CA LEU A 203 -9.41 -16.03 0.19
C LEU A 203 -9.99 -17.01 1.21
N LEU A 204 -10.88 -16.58 2.11
CA LEU A 204 -11.57 -17.46 3.04
C LEU A 204 -12.51 -18.43 2.32
N ALA A 205 -13.09 -18.01 1.19
CA ALA A 205 -14.10 -18.74 0.43
C ALA A 205 -15.32 -19.16 1.27
N GLN A 206 -15.59 -18.45 2.37
CA GLN A 206 -16.75 -18.64 3.27
C GLN A 206 -17.13 -17.31 3.93
N PRO A 207 -18.38 -17.18 4.45
CA PRO A 207 -18.80 -15.96 5.14
C PRO A 207 -17.99 -15.68 6.42
N PHE A 208 -17.84 -14.39 6.76
CA PHE A 208 -17.29 -13.97 8.05
C PHE A 208 -18.17 -14.46 9.20
N SER A 209 -17.56 -15.08 10.22
CA SER A 209 -18.24 -15.59 11.42
C SER A 209 -17.23 -15.84 12.54
N ALA A 210 -17.74 -16.14 13.74
CA ALA A 210 -16.88 -16.49 14.88
C ALA A 210 -16.09 -17.80 14.66
N ASP A 211 -16.62 -18.70 13.82
CA ASP A 211 -16.00 -20.00 13.52
C ASP A 211 -15.14 -19.95 12.25
N ALA A 212 -15.15 -18.84 11.54
CA ALA A 212 -14.30 -18.69 10.34
C ALA A 212 -12.83 -18.51 10.74
N PRO A 213 -11.89 -18.98 9.88
CA PRO A 213 -10.47 -18.78 10.12
C PRO A 213 -10.10 -17.32 10.38
N VAL A 214 -9.09 -17.11 11.21
CA VAL A 214 -8.57 -15.76 11.50
C VAL A 214 -8.05 -15.09 10.25
N VAL A 215 -8.27 -13.79 10.13
CA VAL A 215 -7.72 -12.94 9.06
C VAL A 215 -6.80 -11.92 9.68
N ALA A 216 -5.54 -11.89 9.28
CA ALA A 216 -4.59 -10.87 9.69
C ALA A 216 -4.25 -9.94 8.53
N TYR A 217 -3.87 -8.73 8.87
CA TYR A 217 -3.28 -7.76 7.94
C TYR A 217 -1.96 -7.25 8.51
N LEU A 218 -0.90 -7.34 7.71
CA LEU A 218 0.40 -6.79 8.03
C LEU A 218 0.64 -5.52 7.21
N GLY A 219 0.76 -4.40 7.90
CA GLY A 219 1.08 -3.10 7.32
C GLY A 219 2.16 -2.39 8.10
N ASP A 220 2.63 -1.27 7.59
CA ASP A 220 3.65 -0.45 8.25
C ASP A 220 3.11 0.91 8.73
N THR A 221 1.87 1.28 8.38
CA THR A 221 1.29 2.58 8.71
C THR A 221 0.13 2.51 9.70
N VAL A 222 -0.20 3.66 10.31
CA VAL A 222 -1.40 3.83 11.13
C VAL A 222 -2.67 3.55 10.31
N ALA A 223 -2.69 3.91 9.02
CA ALA A 223 -3.83 3.65 8.15
C ALA A 223 -4.11 2.16 7.95
N ASP A 224 -3.05 1.33 7.89
CA ASP A 224 -3.19 -0.13 7.83
C ASP A 224 -3.83 -0.69 9.09
N VAL A 225 -3.35 -0.23 10.25
CA VAL A 225 -3.91 -0.63 11.54
C VAL A 225 -5.39 -0.23 11.63
N GLN A 226 -5.72 1.01 11.28
CA GLN A 226 -7.10 1.52 11.31
C GLN A 226 -8.01 0.77 10.33
N THR A 227 -7.50 0.31 9.19
CA THR A 227 -8.24 -0.55 8.25
C THR A 227 -8.79 -1.79 8.95
N VAL A 228 -7.96 -2.47 9.77
CA VAL A 228 -8.39 -3.63 10.56
C VAL A 228 -9.37 -3.24 11.66
N MET A 229 -9.16 -2.09 12.32
CA MET A 229 -10.07 -1.60 13.36
C MET A 229 -11.47 -1.31 12.79
N HIS A 230 -11.54 -0.70 11.60
CA HIS A 230 -12.80 -0.46 10.91
C HIS A 230 -13.47 -1.79 10.47
N ALA A 231 -12.69 -2.76 10.00
CA ALA A 231 -13.22 -4.08 9.67
C ALA A 231 -13.83 -4.79 10.90
N ARG A 232 -13.18 -4.71 12.07
CA ARG A 232 -13.71 -5.23 13.35
C ARG A 232 -15.02 -4.57 13.74
N ALA A 233 -15.15 -3.27 13.52
CA ALA A 233 -16.39 -2.55 13.81
C ALA A 233 -17.55 -3.02 12.93
N LEU A 234 -17.29 -3.36 11.67
CA LEU A 234 -18.28 -3.86 10.73
C LEU A 234 -18.64 -5.33 10.95
N TRP A 235 -17.67 -6.16 11.35
CA TRP A 235 -17.81 -7.61 11.53
C TRP A 235 -17.27 -8.05 12.89
N PRO A 236 -17.93 -7.68 14.02
CA PRO A 236 -17.40 -7.91 15.37
C PRO A 236 -17.26 -9.38 15.76
N GLN A 237 -17.94 -10.29 15.08
CA GLN A 237 -17.82 -11.73 15.31
C GLN A 237 -16.62 -12.37 14.58
N GLN A 238 -16.10 -11.74 13.53
CA GLN A 238 -14.95 -12.28 12.81
C GLN A 238 -13.65 -11.92 13.55
N HIS A 239 -12.78 -12.91 13.72
CA HIS A 239 -11.47 -12.66 14.31
C HIS A 239 -10.53 -12.02 13.26
N PHE A 240 -10.33 -10.72 13.36
CA PHE A 240 -9.33 -9.97 12.60
C PHE A 240 -8.13 -9.64 13.48
N VAL A 241 -6.92 -9.67 12.94
CA VAL A 241 -5.68 -9.35 13.65
C VAL A 241 -4.91 -8.27 12.88
N SER A 242 -4.53 -7.20 13.59
CA SER A 242 -3.66 -6.16 13.06
C SER A 242 -2.22 -6.44 13.44
N LEU A 243 -1.44 -6.88 12.48
CA LEU A 243 0.02 -6.98 12.58
C LEU A 243 0.64 -5.71 12.02
N ALA A 244 1.68 -5.22 12.65
CA ALA A 244 2.39 -4.06 12.16
C ALA A 244 3.90 -4.33 12.11
N VAL A 245 4.60 -3.65 11.22
CA VAL A 245 6.05 -3.62 11.13
C VAL A 245 6.52 -2.19 10.99
N VAL A 246 7.67 -1.88 11.57
CA VAL A 246 8.26 -0.54 11.42
C VAL A 246 8.99 -0.47 10.08
N PRO A 247 8.80 0.61 9.30
CA PRO A 247 9.50 0.78 8.02
C PRO A 247 11.02 0.62 8.14
N PRO A 248 11.70 0.06 7.12
CA PRO A 248 13.14 -0.25 7.20
C PRO A 248 14.03 0.94 7.57
N HIS A 249 13.74 2.14 7.09
CA HIS A 249 14.54 3.34 7.38
C HIS A 249 14.56 3.72 8.87
N LEU A 250 13.55 3.32 9.66
CA LEU A 250 13.49 3.52 11.11
C LEU A 250 14.16 2.38 11.91
N GLN A 251 14.65 1.34 11.24
CA GLN A 251 15.30 0.20 11.90
C GLN A 251 16.81 0.41 12.10
N ALA A 252 17.39 1.48 11.56
CA ALA A 252 18.80 1.81 11.74
C ALA A 252 19.12 2.11 13.22
N PRO A 253 20.36 1.78 13.69
CA PRO A 253 20.74 1.93 15.09
C PRO A 253 20.61 3.35 15.65
N ASP A 254 20.78 4.36 14.82
CA ASP A 254 20.65 5.78 15.16
C ASP A 254 19.20 6.27 15.18
N GLN A 255 18.24 5.46 14.75
CA GLN A 255 16.81 5.79 14.67
C GLN A 255 15.99 5.27 15.87
N GLN A 256 16.61 4.78 16.93
CA GLN A 256 15.90 4.13 18.06
C GLN A 256 14.78 4.99 18.65
N GLN A 257 15.00 6.29 18.81
CA GLN A 257 13.99 7.19 19.39
C GLN A 257 12.81 7.40 18.41
N ALA A 258 13.10 7.59 17.13
CA ALA A 258 12.07 7.73 16.09
C ALA A 258 11.28 6.42 15.94
N ARG A 259 11.96 5.29 15.93
CA ARG A 259 11.35 3.96 15.94
C ARG A 259 10.41 3.78 17.12
N ALA A 260 10.86 4.08 18.35
CA ALA A 260 10.02 3.90 19.54
C ALA A 260 8.74 4.77 19.48
N ARG A 261 8.82 5.99 18.98
CA ARG A 261 7.65 6.86 18.76
C ARG A 261 6.72 6.29 17.71
N TYR A 262 7.27 5.76 16.63
CA TYR A 262 6.50 5.16 15.55
C TYR A 262 5.74 3.92 16.04
N GLU A 263 6.43 3.02 16.73
CA GLU A 263 5.82 1.84 17.36
C GLU A 263 4.71 2.21 18.34
N GLU A 264 4.91 3.26 19.13
CA GLU A 264 3.87 3.75 20.04
C GLU A 264 2.64 4.27 19.28
N GLY A 265 2.84 4.99 18.18
CA GLY A 265 1.74 5.41 17.29
C GLY A 265 0.95 4.23 16.73
N LEU A 266 1.63 3.17 16.29
CA LEU A 266 0.98 1.94 15.81
C LEU A 266 0.18 1.24 16.93
N ARG A 267 0.71 1.17 18.16
CA ARG A 267 0.00 0.60 19.32
C ARG A 267 -1.24 1.42 19.66
N GLN A 268 -1.12 2.74 19.70
CA GLN A 268 -2.25 3.64 19.98
C GLN A 268 -3.33 3.57 18.89
N ALA A 269 -2.96 3.31 17.65
CA ALA A 269 -3.91 3.07 16.56
C ALA A 269 -4.66 1.72 16.69
N GLY A 270 -4.15 0.77 17.50
CA GLY A 270 -4.80 -0.51 17.77
C GLY A 270 -4.07 -1.73 17.19
N ALA A 271 -2.78 -1.63 16.84
CA ALA A 271 -2.00 -2.80 16.42
C ALA A 271 -1.95 -3.85 17.53
N ASP A 272 -2.34 -5.09 17.22
CA ASP A 272 -2.29 -6.20 18.18
C ASP A 272 -0.86 -6.66 18.43
N ARG A 273 -0.04 -6.62 17.39
CA ARG A 273 1.38 -7.03 17.48
C ARG A 273 2.23 -6.21 16.53
N ILE A 274 3.41 -5.80 17.00
CA ILE A 274 4.45 -5.20 16.18
C ILE A 274 5.56 -6.24 15.99
N LEU A 275 5.82 -6.58 14.74
CA LEU A 275 6.87 -7.51 14.32
C LEU A 275 8.20 -6.77 14.15
N GLN A 276 9.31 -7.48 14.35
CA GLN A 276 10.63 -6.92 14.09
C GLN A 276 10.89 -6.73 12.58
N ASN A 277 10.34 -7.63 11.78
CA ASN A 277 10.40 -7.61 10.32
C ASN A 277 9.28 -8.48 9.74
N THR A 278 9.02 -8.33 8.45
CA THR A 278 7.95 -9.07 7.74
C THR A 278 8.10 -10.60 7.83
N ARG A 279 9.33 -11.12 7.93
CA ARG A 279 9.57 -12.59 7.96
C ARG A 279 9.00 -13.24 9.21
N GLU A 280 8.86 -12.51 10.33
CA GLU A 280 8.23 -13.03 11.55
C GLU A 280 6.74 -13.37 11.36
N ALA A 281 6.12 -12.91 10.28
CA ALA A 281 4.76 -13.31 9.93
C ALA A 281 4.63 -14.82 9.62
N LEU A 282 5.72 -15.51 9.25
CA LEU A 282 5.74 -16.97 9.15
C LEU A 282 5.52 -17.65 10.51
N GLU A 283 6.11 -17.11 11.58
CA GLU A 283 5.92 -17.65 12.93
C GLU A 283 4.47 -17.46 13.39
N TRP A 284 3.87 -16.29 13.04
CA TRP A 284 2.45 -16.07 13.30
C TRP A 284 1.60 -17.10 12.55
N GLY A 285 1.86 -17.31 11.25
CA GLY A 285 1.16 -18.31 10.43
C GLY A 285 1.30 -19.75 10.95
N ALA A 286 2.49 -20.12 11.43
CA ALA A 286 2.74 -21.43 11.99
C ALA A 286 1.96 -21.69 13.30
N ASN A 287 1.69 -20.65 14.08
CA ASN A 287 0.97 -20.71 15.35
C ASN A 287 -0.56 -20.60 15.21
N LEU A 288 -1.11 -20.59 14.00
CA LEU A 288 -2.54 -20.70 13.76
C LEU A 288 -2.97 -22.13 14.12
N ALA A 289 -3.52 -22.29 15.31
CA ALA A 289 -4.00 -23.57 15.82
C ALA A 289 -5.39 -23.89 15.27
#